data_ed7a3026423192d525e8b7fcc0032c62
#
_entry.id   ed7a3026423192d525e8b7fcc0032c62
#
_cell.length_a   1.000
_cell.length_b   1.000
_cell.length_c   1.000
_cell.angle_alpha   90.00
_cell.angle_beta   90.00
_cell.angle_gamma   90.00
#
_symmetry.space_group_name_H-M   'P 1'
#
loop_
_entity.id
_entity.type
_entity.pdbx_description
1 polymer ?
#
loop_
_entity_poly.entity_id
_entity_poly.type
_entity_poly.pdbx_seq_one_letter_code
_entity_poly.pdbx_strand_id
1 'polypeptide(L)'
;MSTLQDVITNNLSLTRAQLTADKALVIEVQIKLNALGFYPGGQWIDGDLGKPRSNSLSWLGLKEFCTSAGTVSLPSETLAINADIANKLVKTSQIASILEQAKDSATIFKKLDKIQKSSLTQFPNVEAVSFLQRTHSPFTKEINNYPIYLEKKPDGSSVVSYGNSFTLSTGATVTFSGYPNRGIKPTIDETGLKFLSSNISHACVCVGSFIDSSSPLKTHWLGKKSSEPVTLWWSTTKFIGVLNTVCQINSEFPGTDIDDCIIESPRNRFNDLVKDMVNYRGKSSNAIGALFKSFTKREDLSEWIKDQTGNRTIDFRGSYGEDPLISTANIKDTTTGKIVLSSTNVGAATKTNSISAYDLVRLISMLGWHLHLPSTAKLPGAQWKSLESVVRAMGNDTARYLDVALETLGIVNVISEPVIISKVGWGDSSMTYAALVRFVDHRMTPSKLRTFALALRCPTPASNKSRDTNLAAAVTEIVQRIINEELA
;
A
#
# COMPACT_ATOMS: atom_id res chain seq x y z
N MET A 1 26.89 8.14 -26.95
CA MET A 1 25.78 8.16 -26.02
C MET A 1 25.42 9.62 -25.81
N SER A 2 24.24 10.00 -26.18
CA SER A 2 23.78 11.37 -26.01
C SER A 2 23.10 11.52 -24.63
N THR A 3 23.17 12.72 -24.07
CA THR A 3 22.42 13.11 -22.88
C THR A 3 21.32 14.10 -23.26
N LEU A 4 20.36 14.34 -22.37
CA LEU A 4 19.39 15.43 -22.57
C LEU A 4 20.08 16.78 -22.73
N GLN A 5 21.22 16.99 -22.05
CA GLN A 5 22.02 18.21 -22.21
C GLN A 5 22.66 18.30 -23.60
N ASP A 6 23.13 17.19 -24.18
CA ASP A 6 23.65 17.17 -25.56
C ASP A 6 22.56 17.50 -26.57
N VAL A 7 21.33 16.99 -26.38
CA VAL A 7 20.17 17.33 -27.22
C VAL A 7 19.92 18.85 -27.20
N ILE A 8 20.01 19.47 -26.03
CA ILE A 8 19.82 20.91 -25.84
C ILE A 8 20.96 21.70 -26.51
N THR A 9 22.20 21.37 -26.13
CA THR A 9 23.39 22.15 -26.51
C THR A 9 23.62 22.11 -28.04
N ASN A 10 23.40 20.95 -28.64
CA ASN A 10 23.63 20.74 -30.08
C ASN A 10 22.34 20.93 -30.90
N ASN A 11 21.27 21.40 -30.31
CA ASN A 11 19.94 21.59 -30.93
C ASN A 11 19.48 20.37 -31.76
N LEU A 12 19.66 19.17 -31.21
CA LEU A 12 19.34 17.94 -31.90
C LEU A 12 17.82 17.71 -31.98
N SER A 13 17.42 17.08 -33.09
CA SER A 13 16.06 16.56 -33.27
C SER A 13 16.16 15.07 -33.62
N LEU A 14 15.70 14.21 -32.75
CA LEU A 14 15.78 12.76 -32.90
C LEU A 14 14.43 12.17 -33.25
N THR A 15 14.39 11.29 -34.22
CA THR A 15 13.27 10.44 -34.52
C THR A 15 13.08 9.41 -33.41
N ARG A 16 11.93 8.75 -33.36
CA ARG A 16 11.69 7.67 -32.38
C ARG A 16 12.70 6.53 -32.54
N ALA A 17 13.05 6.16 -33.78
CA ALA A 17 14.04 5.12 -34.03
C ALA A 17 15.43 5.49 -33.49
N GLN A 18 15.87 6.74 -33.71
CA GLN A 18 17.15 7.24 -33.20
C GLN A 18 17.16 7.29 -31.65
N LEU A 19 16.07 7.78 -31.02
CA LEU A 19 15.95 7.79 -29.58
C LEU A 19 15.96 6.37 -29.01
N THR A 20 15.20 5.43 -29.61
CA THR A 20 15.17 4.02 -29.18
C THR A 20 16.55 3.34 -29.28
N ALA A 21 17.38 3.73 -30.25
CA ALA A 21 18.74 3.20 -30.41
C ALA A 21 19.72 3.72 -29.35
N ASP A 22 19.45 4.87 -28.73
CA ASP A 22 20.26 5.43 -27.62
C ASP A 22 19.67 5.06 -26.26
N LYS A 23 19.96 3.83 -25.81
CA LYS A 23 19.45 3.28 -24.56
C LYS A 23 19.75 4.17 -23.34
N ALA A 24 20.92 4.83 -23.31
CA ALA A 24 21.31 5.69 -22.20
C ALA A 24 20.45 6.95 -22.14
N LEU A 25 20.17 7.57 -23.28
CA LEU A 25 19.28 8.72 -23.38
C LEU A 25 17.82 8.34 -23.01
N VAL A 26 17.37 7.16 -23.43
CA VAL A 26 16.04 6.66 -23.02
C VAL A 26 15.96 6.48 -21.51
N ILE A 27 16.99 5.92 -20.86
CA ILE A 27 17.05 5.80 -19.39
C ILE A 27 16.96 7.19 -18.74
N GLU A 28 17.70 8.17 -19.23
CA GLU A 28 17.65 9.54 -18.71
C GLU A 28 16.24 10.16 -18.84
N VAL A 29 15.61 9.98 -20.00
CA VAL A 29 14.21 10.40 -20.24
C VAL A 29 13.26 9.71 -19.26
N GLN A 30 13.37 8.38 -19.08
CA GLN A 30 12.55 7.62 -18.14
C GLN A 30 12.73 8.09 -16.70
N ILE A 31 13.99 8.36 -16.26
CA ILE A 31 14.31 8.93 -14.95
C ILE A 31 13.61 10.29 -14.77
N LYS A 32 13.71 11.18 -15.75
CA LYS A 32 13.08 12.50 -15.70
C LYS A 32 11.54 12.40 -15.68
N LEU A 33 10.97 11.57 -16.55
CA LEU A 33 9.53 11.33 -16.57
C LEU A 33 9.03 10.72 -15.26
N ASN A 34 9.79 9.82 -14.67
CA ASN A 34 9.48 9.29 -13.34
C ASN A 34 9.53 10.39 -12.28
N ALA A 35 10.60 11.17 -12.25
CA ALA A 35 10.74 12.28 -11.33
C ALA A 35 9.63 13.33 -11.47
N LEU A 36 9.05 13.46 -12.66
CA LEU A 36 7.94 14.35 -12.98
C LEU A 36 6.57 13.69 -12.88
N GLY A 37 6.49 12.38 -12.54
CA GLY A 37 5.26 11.62 -12.34
C GLY A 37 4.53 11.20 -13.60
N PHE A 38 5.20 11.24 -14.75
CA PHE A 38 4.66 10.80 -16.04
C PHE A 38 5.05 9.37 -16.40
N TYR A 39 5.83 8.70 -15.55
CA TYR A 39 6.33 7.36 -15.79
C TYR A 39 6.49 6.60 -14.46
N PRO A 40 6.06 5.34 -14.36
CA PRO A 40 6.33 4.52 -13.19
C PRO A 40 7.83 4.25 -13.09
N GLY A 41 8.40 4.31 -11.88
CA GLY A 41 9.83 4.18 -11.66
C GLY A 41 10.35 2.74 -11.50
N GLY A 42 11.54 2.63 -10.95
CA GLY A 42 12.13 1.37 -10.57
C GLY A 42 12.49 0.48 -11.77
N GLN A 43 11.98 -0.75 -11.79
CA GLN A 43 12.25 -1.73 -12.85
C GLN A 43 11.86 -1.28 -14.28
N TRP A 44 11.02 -0.26 -14.40
CA TRP A 44 10.59 0.28 -15.69
C TRP A 44 11.60 1.23 -16.31
N ILE A 45 12.61 1.65 -15.55
CA ILE A 45 13.75 2.43 -16.05
C ILE A 45 14.74 1.44 -16.67
N ASP A 46 14.40 0.95 -17.85
CA ASP A 46 15.07 -0.17 -18.53
C ASP A 46 15.75 0.24 -19.85
N GLY A 47 15.55 1.49 -20.28
CA GLY A 47 16.05 2.01 -21.56
C GLY A 47 15.26 1.48 -22.76
N ASP A 48 14.05 0.98 -22.55
CA ASP A 48 13.15 0.56 -23.63
C ASP A 48 12.05 1.60 -23.87
N LEU A 49 12.10 2.24 -25.03
CA LEU A 49 11.06 3.18 -25.49
C LEU A 49 9.88 2.44 -26.16
N GLY A 50 9.97 1.13 -26.31
CA GLY A 50 9.01 0.29 -27.02
C GLY A 50 9.23 0.26 -28.54
N LYS A 51 8.64 -0.73 -29.19
CA LYS A 51 8.73 -0.91 -30.66
C LYS A 51 8.14 0.30 -31.41
N PRO A 52 8.64 0.63 -32.60
CA PRO A 52 8.02 1.63 -33.47
C PRO A 52 6.52 1.39 -33.64
N ARG A 53 5.74 2.43 -33.62
CA ARG A 53 4.25 2.43 -33.71
C ARG A 53 3.53 1.76 -32.55
N SER A 54 4.24 1.30 -31.49
CA SER A 54 3.60 0.79 -30.27
C SER A 54 3.36 1.90 -29.25
N ASN A 55 2.39 1.69 -28.36
CA ASN A 55 2.12 2.59 -27.24
C ASN A 55 2.78 2.05 -25.94
N SER A 56 4.11 2.15 -25.85
CA SER A 56 4.81 1.80 -24.62
C SER A 56 4.53 2.79 -23.49
N LEU A 57 4.73 2.38 -22.25
CA LEU A 57 4.61 3.27 -21.08
C LEU A 57 5.52 4.47 -21.20
N SER A 58 6.79 4.26 -21.60
CA SER A 58 7.78 5.34 -21.81
C SER A 58 7.32 6.32 -22.86
N TRP A 59 6.81 5.80 -23.98
CA TRP A 59 6.33 6.62 -25.09
C TRP A 59 5.10 7.46 -24.74
N LEU A 60 4.16 6.85 -24.02
CA LEU A 60 2.96 7.55 -23.57
C LEU A 60 3.28 8.55 -22.47
N GLY A 61 4.17 8.20 -21.55
CA GLY A 61 4.64 9.12 -20.52
C GLY A 61 5.29 10.37 -21.13
N LEU A 62 6.13 10.18 -22.15
CA LEU A 62 6.75 11.31 -22.86
C LEU A 62 5.69 12.19 -23.56
N LYS A 63 4.72 11.60 -24.24
CA LYS A 63 3.62 12.36 -24.88
C LYS A 63 2.78 13.13 -23.87
N GLU A 64 2.44 12.50 -22.76
CA GLU A 64 1.64 13.12 -21.70
C GLU A 64 2.38 14.27 -21.05
N PHE A 65 3.67 14.08 -20.77
CA PHE A 65 4.55 15.15 -20.30
C PHE A 65 4.55 16.33 -21.29
N CYS A 66 4.80 16.08 -22.56
CA CYS A 66 4.87 17.14 -23.57
C CYS A 66 3.54 17.90 -23.69
N THR A 67 2.41 17.20 -23.64
CA THR A 67 1.09 17.81 -23.62
C THR A 67 0.91 18.70 -22.38
N SER A 68 1.31 18.21 -21.22
CA SER A 68 1.19 18.92 -19.95
C SER A 68 2.16 20.09 -19.83
N ALA A 69 3.36 19.95 -20.34
CA ALA A 69 4.40 20.98 -20.31
C ALA A 69 4.23 22.04 -21.40
N GLY A 70 3.26 21.88 -22.32
CA GLY A 70 3.02 22.80 -23.42
C GLY A 70 4.23 22.94 -24.33
N THR A 71 4.82 21.79 -24.76
CA THR A 71 5.88 21.82 -25.76
C THR A 71 5.36 22.25 -27.12
N VAL A 72 6.20 22.92 -27.90
CA VAL A 72 5.83 23.41 -29.25
C VAL A 72 5.44 22.26 -30.18
N SER A 73 6.09 21.11 -30.02
CA SER A 73 5.82 19.90 -30.80
C SER A 73 5.55 18.71 -29.88
N LEU A 74 4.56 17.90 -30.26
CA LEU A 74 4.30 16.62 -29.56
C LEU A 74 5.14 15.49 -30.15
N PRO A 75 5.60 14.54 -29.33
CA PRO A 75 6.36 13.39 -29.81
C PRO A 75 5.62 12.57 -30.86
N SER A 76 6.30 12.26 -31.94
CA SER A 76 5.83 11.46 -33.09
C SER A 76 6.93 10.48 -33.54
N GLU A 77 6.64 9.62 -34.50
CA GLU A 77 7.64 8.69 -35.06
C GLU A 77 8.80 9.44 -35.71
N THR A 78 8.54 10.61 -36.31
CA THR A 78 9.53 11.43 -37.01
C THR A 78 10.24 12.46 -36.14
N LEU A 79 9.64 12.77 -34.95
CA LEU A 79 10.21 13.69 -33.96
C LEU A 79 9.87 13.18 -32.57
N ALA A 80 10.77 12.44 -31.94
CA ALA A 80 10.55 11.92 -30.61
C ALA A 80 11.00 12.90 -29.51
N ILE A 81 12.15 13.52 -29.70
CA ILE A 81 12.72 14.51 -28.78
C ILE A 81 13.49 15.58 -29.57
N ASN A 82 13.39 16.82 -29.12
CA ASN A 82 14.17 17.94 -29.61
C ASN A 82 14.64 18.80 -28.42
N ALA A 83 15.33 19.89 -28.71
CA ALA A 83 15.86 20.79 -27.70
C ALA A 83 14.76 21.40 -26.78
N ASP A 84 13.57 21.69 -27.31
CA ASP A 84 12.45 22.19 -26.52
C ASP A 84 11.96 21.15 -25.53
N ILE A 85 11.70 19.92 -25.99
CA ILE A 85 11.27 18.79 -25.14
C ILE A 85 12.35 18.48 -24.09
N ALA A 86 13.62 18.38 -24.50
CA ALA A 86 14.73 18.11 -23.59
C ALA A 86 14.88 19.21 -22.52
N ASN A 87 14.78 20.47 -22.92
CA ASN A 87 14.84 21.63 -22.04
C ASN A 87 13.71 21.61 -21.00
N LYS A 88 12.49 21.27 -21.43
CA LYS A 88 11.33 21.12 -20.54
C LYS A 88 11.54 19.98 -19.53
N LEU A 89 12.04 18.82 -19.99
CA LEU A 89 12.36 17.68 -19.11
C LEU A 89 13.41 18.04 -18.05
N VAL A 90 14.43 18.83 -18.42
CA VAL A 90 15.51 19.22 -17.50
C VAL A 90 15.08 20.33 -16.56
N LYS A 91 14.37 21.35 -17.04
CA LYS A 91 14.06 22.57 -16.28
C LYS A 91 12.75 22.51 -15.49
N THR A 92 11.84 21.60 -15.83
CA THR A 92 10.58 21.48 -15.06
C THR A 92 10.90 20.95 -13.67
N SER A 93 10.61 21.74 -12.66
CA SER A 93 10.79 21.32 -11.27
C SER A 93 9.69 20.31 -10.88
N GLN A 94 10.10 19.31 -10.15
CA GLN A 94 9.40 18.09 -9.84
C GLN A 94 8.01 18.27 -9.17
N ILE A 95 7.80 19.36 -8.49
CA ILE A 95 6.70 19.48 -7.51
C ILE A 95 5.50 20.27 -8.05
N ALA A 96 5.74 21.36 -8.78
CA ALA A 96 4.66 22.25 -9.19
C ALA A 96 3.72 21.65 -10.25
N SER A 97 4.25 20.84 -11.20
CA SER A 97 3.46 20.41 -12.36
C SER A 97 2.52 19.23 -12.09
N ILE A 98 2.85 18.33 -11.16
CA ILE A 98 2.05 17.12 -10.90
C ILE A 98 0.96 17.42 -9.87
N LEU A 99 1.31 18.14 -8.80
CA LEU A 99 0.36 18.51 -7.76
C LEU A 99 -0.65 19.55 -8.25
N GLU A 100 -0.25 20.45 -9.15
CA GLU A 100 -1.18 21.42 -9.76
C GLU A 100 -2.14 20.79 -10.76
N GLN A 101 -1.73 19.71 -11.46
CA GLN A 101 -2.54 19.05 -12.48
C GLN A 101 -3.43 17.92 -11.95
N ALA A 102 -3.06 17.29 -10.85
CA ALA A 102 -3.83 16.23 -10.21
C ALA A 102 -4.66 16.80 -9.06
N LYS A 103 -5.58 17.73 -9.36
CA LYS A 103 -6.39 18.40 -8.32
C LYS A 103 -7.51 17.55 -7.73
N ASP A 104 -7.86 16.45 -8.37
CA ASP A 104 -8.96 15.57 -7.98
C ASP A 104 -8.77 14.13 -8.44
N SER A 105 -9.52 13.21 -7.85
CA SER A 105 -9.47 11.79 -8.18
C SER A 105 -9.83 11.47 -9.62
N ALA A 106 -10.66 12.28 -10.27
CA ALA A 106 -11.05 12.05 -11.66
C ALA A 106 -9.88 12.31 -12.61
N THR A 107 -9.07 13.33 -12.34
CA THR A 107 -7.84 13.63 -13.10
C THR A 107 -6.78 12.55 -12.88
N ILE A 108 -6.56 12.14 -11.63
CA ILE A 108 -5.66 11.03 -11.28
C ILE A 108 -6.12 9.75 -11.96
N PHE A 109 -7.43 9.43 -11.89
CA PHE A 109 -8.01 8.27 -12.53
C PHE A 109 -7.74 8.26 -14.04
N LYS A 110 -7.98 9.36 -14.75
CA LYS A 110 -7.73 9.46 -16.20
C LYS A 110 -6.29 9.18 -16.56
N LYS A 111 -5.32 9.70 -15.78
CA LYS A 111 -3.88 9.42 -15.97
C LYS A 111 -3.57 7.94 -15.78
N LEU A 112 -3.99 7.35 -14.67
CA LEU A 112 -3.72 5.96 -14.35
C LEU A 112 -4.44 4.99 -15.29
N ASP A 113 -5.69 5.27 -15.69
CA ASP A 113 -6.44 4.47 -16.67
C ASP A 113 -5.78 4.48 -18.05
N LYS A 114 -5.23 5.63 -18.46
CA LYS A 114 -4.46 5.74 -19.71
C LYS A 114 -3.18 4.91 -19.66
N ILE A 115 -2.43 4.96 -18.55
CA ILE A 115 -1.24 4.15 -18.34
C ILE A 115 -1.58 2.67 -18.35
N GLN A 116 -2.63 2.26 -17.66
CA GLN A 116 -3.06 0.87 -17.59
C GLN A 116 -3.55 0.33 -18.97
N LYS A 117 -4.34 1.12 -19.68
CA LYS A 117 -4.83 0.75 -21.03
C LYS A 117 -3.68 0.57 -22.03
N SER A 118 -2.64 1.38 -21.93
CA SER A 118 -1.48 1.29 -22.83
C SER A 118 -0.62 0.07 -22.56
N SER A 119 -0.49 -0.36 -21.31
CA SER A 119 0.25 -1.58 -20.99
C SER A 119 -0.42 -2.84 -21.52
N LEU A 120 -1.76 -2.85 -21.67
CA LEU A 120 -2.51 -3.97 -22.25
C LEU A 120 -2.28 -4.19 -23.74
N THR A 121 -2.08 -3.12 -24.51
CA THR A 121 -1.83 -3.22 -25.95
C THR A 121 -0.45 -3.76 -26.28
N GLN A 122 0.49 -3.68 -25.34
CA GLN A 122 1.86 -4.18 -25.52
C GLN A 122 2.03 -5.66 -25.19
N PHE A 123 1.22 -6.19 -24.29
CA PHE A 123 1.35 -7.56 -23.79
C PHE A 123 -0.02 -8.27 -23.81
N PRO A 124 -0.57 -8.58 -25.00
CA PRO A 124 -1.92 -9.14 -25.12
C PRO A 124 -2.10 -10.50 -24.45
N ASN A 125 -1.01 -11.22 -24.15
CA ASN A 125 -1.01 -12.56 -23.54
C ASN A 125 -0.52 -12.56 -22.09
N VAL A 126 -0.15 -11.41 -21.53
CA VAL A 126 0.18 -11.25 -20.11
C VAL A 126 -0.98 -10.47 -19.53
N GLU A 127 -1.60 -10.99 -18.48
CA GLU A 127 -2.49 -10.17 -17.67
C GLU A 127 -1.79 -8.82 -17.45
N ALA A 128 -2.42 -7.77 -17.91
CA ALA A 128 -1.81 -6.46 -17.96
C ALA A 128 -1.08 -6.19 -16.65
N VAL A 129 0.04 -5.52 -16.75
CA VAL A 129 0.71 -4.93 -15.58
C VAL A 129 -0.31 -4.03 -14.90
N SER A 130 -1.17 -4.65 -14.11
CA SER A 130 -2.11 -3.96 -13.30
C SER A 130 -1.38 -3.43 -12.08
N PHE A 131 -1.89 -2.38 -11.49
CA PHE A 131 -1.40 -1.89 -10.20
C PHE A 131 -1.50 -2.96 -9.13
N LEU A 132 -2.43 -3.91 -9.32
CA LEU A 132 -2.63 -5.10 -8.51
C LEU A 132 -1.46 -6.10 -8.58
N GLN A 133 -0.87 -6.31 -9.75
CA GLN A 133 0.14 -7.38 -9.97
C GLN A 133 1.54 -6.83 -10.22
N ARG A 134 1.82 -5.68 -9.73
CA ARG A 134 3.13 -5.06 -9.86
C ARG A 134 4.19 -5.86 -9.10
N THR A 135 5.15 -6.43 -9.81
CA THR A 135 6.11 -7.39 -9.25
C THR A 135 7.17 -6.77 -8.36
N HIS A 136 7.44 -5.47 -8.50
CA HIS A 136 8.52 -4.80 -7.77
C HIS A 136 8.04 -3.46 -7.18
N SER A 137 8.40 -3.25 -5.93
CA SER A 137 8.34 -1.96 -5.26
C SER A 137 9.68 -1.25 -5.43
N PRO A 138 9.73 0.08 -5.59
CA PRO A 138 10.97 0.83 -5.49
C PRO A 138 11.64 0.64 -4.12
N PHE A 139 10.87 0.22 -3.11
CA PHE A 139 11.31 0.00 -1.74
C PHE A 139 11.58 -1.46 -1.40
N THR A 140 11.68 -2.36 -2.39
CA THR A 140 11.88 -3.81 -2.13
C THR A 140 13.10 -4.09 -1.24
N LYS A 141 14.18 -3.29 -1.39
CA LYS A 141 15.39 -3.43 -0.57
C LYS A 141 15.21 -3.00 0.87
N GLU A 142 14.20 -2.18 1.13
CA GLU A 142 13.89 -1.63 2.46
C GLU A 142 13.01 -2.55 3.32
N ILE A 143 12.39 -3.58 2.74
CA ILE A 143 11.41 -4.43 3.44
C ILE A 143 12.00 -5.04 4.73
N ASN A 144 13.27 -5.43 4.71
CA ASN A 144 13.93 -5.97 5.91
C ASN A 144 14.12 -4.93 7.01
N ASN A 145 14.17 -3.65 6.67
CA ASN A 145 14.30 -2.52 7.58
C ASN A 145 12.96 -2.00 8.10
N TYR A 146 11.82 -2.46 7.55
CA TYR A 146 10.49 -1.98 7.94
C TYR A 146 10.24 -2.04 9.46
N PRO A 147 10.59 -3.12 10.18
CA PRO A 147 10.44 -3.15 11.64
C PRO A 147 11.23 -2.04 12.32
N ILE A 148 12.49 -1.84 11.93
CA ILE A 148 13.37 -0.79 12.49
C ILE A 148 12.79 0.60 12.24
N TYR A 149 12.22 0.85 11.05
CA TYR A 149 11.59 2.13 10.75
C TYR A 149 10.32 2.35 11.56
N LEU A 150 9.53 1.29 11.81
CA LEU A 150 8.33 1.37 12.65
C LEU A 150 8.63 1.61 14.13
N GLU A 151 9.82 1.29 14.61
CA GLU A 151 10.26 1.61 15.99
C GLU A 151 10.55 3.09 16.20
N LYS A 152 10.97 3.79 15.14
CA LYS A 152 11.42 5.17 15.23
C LYS A 152 10.25 6.13 15.44
N LYS A 153 10.46 7.07 16.34
CA LYS A 153 9.61 8.25 16.54
C LYS A 153 10.30 9.50 15.98
N PRO A 154 9.54 10.57 15.69
CA PRO A 154 10.14 11.84 15.36
C PRO A 154 10.91 12.38 16.58
N ASP A 155 12.03 13.07 16.30
CA ASP A 155 12.87 13.67 17.36
C ASP A 155 12.33 15.03 17.87
N GLY A 156 11.31 15.57 17.17
CA GLY A 156 10.70 16.86 17.52
C GLY A 156 11.46 18.08 17.02
N SER A 157 12.59 17.88 16.33
CA SER A 157 13.45 18.96 15.81
C SER A 157 13.74 18.82 14.32
N SER A 158 14.48 17.81 13.91
CA SER A 158 14.80 17.54 12.50
C SER A 158 13.66 16.81 11.79
N VAL A 159 12.97 15.94 12.51
CA VAL A 159 11.75 15.26 12.06
C VAL A 159 10.62 15.53 13.05
N VAL A 160 9.53 16.11 12.57
CA VAL A 160 8.33 16.43 13.35
C VAL A 160 7.12 15.62 12.85
N SER A 161 6.04 15.64 13.65
CA SER A 161 4.73 15.08 13.26
C SER A 161 3.67 16.19 13.41
N TYR A 162 2.39 15.85 13.28
CA TYR A 162 1.30 16.82 13.38
C TYR A 162 1.08 17.39 14.81
N GLY A 163 1.58 16.69 15.85
CA GLY A 163 1.35 17.08 17.25
C GLY A 163 -0.05 16.73 17.76
N ASN A 164 -0.56 17.51 18.73
CA ASN A 164 -1.90 17.34 19.30
C ASN A 164 -3.02 17.83 18.39
N SER A 165 -2.75 18.91 17.67
CA SER A 165 -3.68 19.52 16.73
C SER A 165 -2.87 20.13 15.59
N PHE A 166 -3.50 20.18 14.45
CA PHE A 166 -2.87 20.67 13.23
C PHE A 166 -3.87 21.47 12.40
N THR A 167 -3.46 22.64 11.94
CA THR A 167 -4.26 23.44 11.00
C THR A 167 -3.91 23.01 9.58
N LEU A 168 -4.89 22.45 8.90
CA LEU A 168 -4.75 22.03 7.50
C LEU A 168 -4.50 23.23 6.58
N SER A 169 -3.94 22.99 5.41
CA SER A 169 -3.78 24.02 4.37
C SER A 169 -5.12 24.64 3.92
N THR A 170 -6.22 23.94 4.17
CA THR A 170 -7.60 24.44 3.95
C THR A 170 -8.09 25.40 5.04
N GLY A 171 -7.33 25.62 6.11
CA GLY A 171 -7.68 26.44 7.27
C GLY A 171 -8.46 25.72 8.38
N ALA A 172 -8.89 24.46 8.15
CA ALA A 172 -9.56 23.68 9.19
C ALA A 172 -8.56 23.14 10.21
N THR A 173 -8.93 23.12 11.50
CA THR A 173 -8.09 22.53 12.56
C THR A 173 -8.56 21.12 12.89
N VAL A 174 -7.63 20.17 12.85
CA VAL A 174 -7.81 18.77 13.23
C VAL A 174 -7.19 18.52 14.59
N THR A 175 -7.89 17.78 15.45
CA THR A 175 -7.38 17.35 16.77
C THR A 175 -7.14 15.86 16.78
N PHE A 176 -5.94 15.46 17.21
CA PHE A 176 -5.57 14.06 17.37
C PHE A 176 -5.89 13.58 18.78
N SER A 177 -6.61 12.49 18.88
CA SER A 177 -6.98 11.82 20.13
C SER A 177 -6.09 10.63 20.43
N GLY A 178 -6.02 10.20 21.69
CA GLY A 178 -5.33 8.96 22.06
C GLY A 178 -5.88 7.78 21.26
N TYR A 179 -4.99 6.85 20.90
CA TYR A 179 -5.40 5.62 20.22
C TYR A 179 -6.37 4.85 21.13
N PRO A 180 -7.54 4.43 20.62
CA PRO A 180 -8.59 3.84 21.48
C PRO A 180 -8.15 2.50 22.08
N ASN A 181 -8.60 2.19 23.28
CA ASN A 181 -8.39 0.88 23.90
C ASN A 181 -9.09 -0.25 23.09
N ARG A 182 -8.66 -1.48 23.30
CA ARG A 182 -9.35 -2.64 22.72
C ARG A 182 -10.83 -2.63 23.14
N GLY A 183 -11.70 -3.05 22.24
CA GLY A 183 -13.15 -3.07 22.45
C GLY A 183 -13.83 -1.70 22.40
N ILE A 184 -13.08 -0.60 22.24
CA ILE A 184 -13.61 0.75 22.16
C ILE A 184 -13.41 1.27 20.73
N LYS A 185 -14.50 1.74 20.11
CA LYS A 185 -14.45 2.42 18.82
C LYS A 185 -14.00 3.87 18.97
N PRO A 186 -13.17 4.41 18.05
CA PRO A 186 -12.89 5.84 18.00
C PRO A 186 -14.11 6.63 17.51
N THR A 187 -14.08 7.93 17.69
CA THR A 187 -14.90 8.84 16.89
C THR A 187 -14.34 8.91 15.50
N ILE A 188 -15.16 8.63 14.48
CA ILE A 188 -14.78 8.68 13.05
C ILE A 188 -15.48 9.89 12.43
N ASP A 189 -14.72 10.76 11.77
CA ASP A 189 -15.32 11.79 10.89
C ASP A 189 -15.78 11.12 9.59
N GLU A 190 -17.06 10.76 9.54
CA GLU A 190 -17.69 10.08 8.40
C GLU A 190 -17.83 10.98 7.16
N THR A 191 -17.40 12.23 7.23
CA THR A 191 -17.36 13.17 6.10
C THR A 191 -15.95 13.42 5.59
N GLY A 192 -14.93 13.02 6.32
CA GLY A 192 -13.53 13.30 6.03
C GLY A 192 -13.05 12.75 4.70
N LEU A 193 -13.66 11.66 4.21
CA LEU A 193 -13.34 11.05 2.92
C LEU A 193 -14.41 11.27 1.84
N LYS A 194 -15.25 12.30 1.96
CA LYS A 194 -16.32 12.62 0.98
C LYS A 194 -15.80 12.95 -0.43
N PHE A 195 -14.54 13.34 -0.54
CA PHE A 195 -13.89 13.64 -1.82
C PHE A 195 -13.67 12.38 -2.69
N LEU A 196 -13.59 11.19 -2.09
CA LEU A 196 -13.39 9.95 -2.84
C LEU A 196 -14.54 9.68 -3.81
N SER A 197 -14.19 9.21 -5.00
CA SER A 197 -15.14 8.82 -6.04
C SER A 197 -16.27 7.92 -5.49
N SER A 198 -17.47 8.03 -6.08
CA SER A 198 -18.59 7.14 -5.77
C SER A 198 -18.30 5.66 -6.05
N ASN A 199 -17.31 5.36 -6.89
CA ASN A 199 -16.84 4.00 -7.14
C ASN A 199 -16.18 3.35 -5.90
N ILE A 200 -15.72 4.16 -4.92
CA ILE A 200 -15.23 3.67 -3.63
C ILE A 200 -16.43 3.64 -2.67
N SER A 201 -16.96 2.45 -2.42
CA SER A 201 -18.17 2.27 -1.62
C SER A 201 -17.92 2.33 -0.11
N HIS A 202 -16.78 1.82 0.36
CA HIS A 202 -16.39 1.79 1.76
C HIS A 202 -14.95 2.27 1.89
N ALA A 203 -14.72 3.18 2.83
CA ALA A 203 -13.39 3.72 3.09
C ALA A 203 -13.24 4.12 4.55
N CYS A 204 -12.05 3.84 5.09
CA CYS A 204 -11.59 4.36 6.37
C CYS A 204 -10.11 4.70 6.27
N VAL A 205 -9.70 5.79 6.89
CA VAL A 205 -8.29 6.21 7.04
C VAL A 205 -8.06 6.58 8.50
N CYS A 206 -6.95 6.13 9.05
CA CYS A 206 -6.48 6.53 10.36
C CYS A 206 -5.12 7.20 10.21
N VAL A 207 -5.02 8.48 10.50
CA VAL A 207 -3.75 9.23 10.47
C VAL A 207 -3.13 9.22 11.86
N GLY A 208 -1.85 8.86 11.93
CA GLY A 208 -1.06 8.83 13.17
C GLY A 208 -0.26 10.11 13.37
N SER A 209 -0.16 10.54 14.62
CA SER A 209 0.63 11.69 15.02
C SER A 209 1.36 11.43 16.34
N PHE A 210 2.55 12.03 16.47
CA PHE A 210 3.31 12.08 17.71
C PHE A 210 3.43 13.52 18.16
N ILE A 211 3.36 13.74 19.49
CA ILE A 211 3.63 15.07 20.07
C ILE A 211 5.14 15.26 20.15
N ASP A 212 5.82 14.23 20.68
CA ASP A 212 7.26 14.16 20.88
C ASP A 212 7.71 12.68 20.90
N SER A 213 9.00 12.45 21.11
CA SER A 213 9.58 11.12 21.17
C SER A 213 9.15 10.28 22.37
N SER A 214 8.67 10.89 23.45
CA SER A 214 8.25 10.20 24.68
C SER A 214 6.75 9.86 24.68
N SER A 215 5.95 10.65 24.00
CA SER A 215 4.49 10.53 24.00
C SER A 215 3.99 9.30 23.22
N PRO A 216 2.85 8.69 23.65
CA PRO A 216 2.19 7.68 22.86
C PRO A 216 1.62 8.27 21.56
N LEU A 217 1.41 7.39 20.58
CA LEU A 217 0.78 7.74 19.32
C LEU A 217 -0.64 8.27 19.54
N LYS A 218 -0.97 9.37 18.88
CA LYS A 218 -2.32 9.90 18.74
C LYS A 218 -2.84 9.67 17.34
N THR A 219 -4.16 9.68 17.16
CA THR A 219 -4.78 9.36 15.88
C THR A 219 -5.99 10.24 15.59
N HIS A 220 -6.22 10.45 14.31
CA HIS A 220 -7.44 11.01 13.76
C HIS A 220 -8.05 10.01 12.75
N TRP A 221 -9.36 9.76 12.87
CA TRP A 221 -10.07 8.76 12.09
C TRP A 221 -11.05 9.40 11.12
N LEU A 222 -10.97 9.00 9.87
CA LEU A 222 -11.73 9.54 8.76
C LEU A 222 -12.49 8.43 8.06
N GLY A 223 -13.74 8.66 7.73
CA GLY A 223 -14.63 7.74 7.05
C GLY A 223 -15.35 8.37 5.87
N LYS A 224 -16.04 7.53 5.12
CA LYS A 224 -16.94 7.91 4.05
C LYS A 224 -18.30 7.25 4.30
N LYS A 225 -19.13 7.78 5.19
CA LYS A 225 -20.51 7.29 5.55
C LYS A 225 -20.72 5.76 5.63
N SER A 226 -19.71 4.98 5.31
CA SER A 226 -19.71 3.51 5.17
C SER A 226 -18.44 2.89 5.73
N SER A 227 -17.72 3.60 6.62
CA SER A 227 -16.53 3.06 7.25
C SER A 227 -16.85 1.88 8.19
N GLU A 228 -17.97 1.92 8.88
CA GLU A 228 -18.38 0.91 9.88
C GLU A 228 -19.24 -0.25 9.37
N PRO A 229 -20.10 -0.11 8.33
CA PRO A 229 -20.88 -1.23 7.83
C PRO A 229 -20.04 -2.40 7.38
N VAL A 230 -20.43 -3.61 7.79
CA VAL A 230 -19.74 -4.85 7.46
C VAL A 230 -20.09 -5.34 6.06
N THR A 231 -19.10 -5.81 5.33
CA THR A 231 -19.25 -6.38 3.99
C THR A 231 -18.12 -7.37 3.70
N LEU A 232 -18.12 -7.96 2.50
CA LEU A 232 -17.05 -8.85 2.05
C LEU A 232 -15.80 -8.07 1.65
N TRP A 233 -14.66 -8.46 2.21
CA TRP A 233 -13.35 -7.90 1.91
C TRP A 233 -12.38 -8.92 1.29
N TRP A 234 -12.91 -10.07 0.86
CA TRP A 234 -12.13 -11.09 0.18
C TRP A 234 -10.81 -11.42 0.90
N SER A 235 -9.74 -11.58 0.12
CA SER A 235 -8.42 -11.91 0.64
C SER A 235 -7.75 -10.81 1.49
N THR A 236 -8.29 -9.59 1.49
CA THR A 236 -7.78 -8.51 2.36
C THR A 236 -7.83 -8.92 3.84
N THR A 237 -8.74 -9.79 4.21
CA THR A 237 -8.94 -10.26 5.59
C THR A 237 -7.98 -11.36 6.05
N LYS A 238 -7.16 -11.92 5.17
CA LYS A 238 -6.35 -13.11 5.50
C LYS A 238 -5.31 -12.88 6.59
N PHE A 239 -4.75 -11.66 6.68
CA PHE A 239 -3.78 -11.34 7.72
C PHE A 239 -4.37 -11.42 9.15
N ILE A 240 -5.69 -11.37 9.29
CA ILE A 240 -6.36 -11.44 10.60
C ILE A 240 -6.10 -12.78 11.29
N GLY A 241 -6.22 -13.89 10.55
CA GLY A 241 -5.89 -15.22 11.06
C GLY A 241 -4.42 -15.31 11.52
N VAL A 242 -3.51 -14.69 10.76
CA VAL A 242 -2.08 -14.63 11.13
C VAL A 242 -1.88 -13.87 12.44
N LEU A 243 -2.48 -12.67 12.58
CA LEU A 243 -2.37 -11.88 13.81
C LEU A 243 -2.93 -12.62 15.03
N ASN A 244 -4.08 -13.27 14.87
CA ASN A 244 -4.67 -14.07 15.94
C ASN A 244 -3.75 -15.24 16.35
N THR A 245 -3.16 -15.94 15.36
CA THR A 245 -2.22 -17.04 15.61
C THR A 245 -0.99 -16.55 16.38
N VAL A 246 -0.40 -15.40 15.99
CA VAL A 246 0.75 -14.80 16.70
C VAL A 246 0.35 -14.44 18.15
N CYS A 247 -0.82 -13.85 18.34
CA CYS A 247 -1.32 -13.51 19.67
C CYS A 247 -1.45 -14.74 20.57
N GLN A 248 -1.99 -15.86 20.06
CA GLN A 248 -2.11 -17.11 20.81
C GLN A 248 -0.75 -17.68 21.18
N ILE A 249 0.15 -17.82 20.21
CA ILE A 249 1.50 -18.36 20.45
C ILE A 249 2.21 -17.54 21.52
N ASN A 250 2.28 -16.23 21.37
CA ASN A 250 3.04 -15.40 22.31
C ASN A 250 2.36 -15.24 23.67
N SER A 251 1.03 -15.39 23.76
CA SER A 251 0.32 -15.41 25.06
C SER A 251 0.63 -16.66 25.85
N GLU A 252 0.70 -17.81 25.19
CA GLU A 252 0.88 -19.11 25.85
C GLU A 252 2.37 -19.47 25.99
N PHE A 253 3.19 -19.07 25.04
CA PHE A 253 4.63 -19.27 25.01
C PHE A 253 5.38 -17.95 24.86
N PRO A 254 5.45 -17.12 25.91
CA PRO A 254 6.21 -15.88 25.86
C PRO A 254 7.68 -16.14 25.55
N GLY A 255 8.25 -15.40 24.59
CA GLY A 255 9.61 -15.57 24.12
C GLY A 255 9.76 -16.43 22.86
N THR A 256 8.72 -17.13 22.40
CA THR A 256 8.74 -17.81 21.11
C THR A 256 8.78 -16.78 19.99
N ASP A 257 9.81 -16.89 19.14
CA ASP A 257 9.92 -16.12 17.91
C ASP A 257 9.25 -16.90 16.77
N ILE A 258 8.30 -16.28 16.06
CA ILE A 258 7.65 -16.97 14.95
C ILE A 258 8.57 -17.20 13.75
N ASP A 259 9.71 -16.50 13.64
CA ASP A 259 10.73 -16.78 12.63
C ASP A 259 11.39 -18.16 12.85
N ASP A 260 11.40 -18.65 14.09
CA ASP A 260 11.86 -19.98 14.44
C ASP A 260 10.76 -21.04 14.35
N CYS A 261 9.55 -20.68 13.94
CA CYS A 261 8.42 -21.59 13.85
C CYS A 261 8.25 -22.20 12.46
N ILE A 262 7.95 -23.50 12.45
CA ILE A 262 7.54 -24.26 11.26
C ILE A 262 6.14 -24.86 11.47
N ILE A 263 5.42 -25.08 10.36
CA ILE A 263 4.13 -25.73 10.37
C ILE A 263 4.27 -27.09 9.71
N GLU A 264 4.24 -28.16 10.53
CA GLU A 264 4.40 -29.58 10.18
C GLU A 264 5.79 -29.94 9.64
N SER A 265 6.41 -29.16 8.78
CA SER A 265 7.69 -29.48 8.17
C SER A 265 8.59 -28.26 8.02
N PRO A 266 9.92 -28.47 7.93
CA PRO A 266 10.88 -27.37 7.70
C PRO A 266 10.66 -26.61 6.39
N ARG A 267 9.89 -27.16 5.44
CA ARG A 267 9.53 -26.52 4.18
C ARG A 267 8.38 -25.51 4.34
N ASN A 268 7.73 -25.48 5.51
CA ASN A 268 6.61 -24.60 5.82
C ASN A 268 6.99 -23.66 6.96
N ARG A 269 8.00 -22.82 6.78
CA ARG A 269 8.32 -21.78 7.75
C ARG A 269 7.16 -20.81 7.87
N PHE A 270 6.86 -20.38 9.08
CA PHE A 270 5.71 -19.51 9.36
C PHE A 270 5.71 -18.26 8.47
N ASN A 271 6.82 -17.53 8.45
CA ASN A 271 6.95 -16.29 7.70
C ASN A 271 6.92 -16.51 6.17
N ASP A 272 7.44 -17.63 5.65
CA ASP A 272 7.36 -17.95 4.22
C ASP A 272 5.92 -18.20 3.79
N LEU A 273 5.12 -18.88 4.63
CA LEU A 273 3.69 -19.05 4.35
C LEU A 273 2.93 -17.72 4.38
N VAL A 274 3.23 -16.84 5.33
CA VAL A 274 2.62 -15.50 5.34
C VAL A 274 3.01 -14.71 4.11
N LYS A 275 4.27 -14.78 3.70
CA LYS A 275 4.77 -14.13 2.47
C LYS A 275 4.08 -14.69 1.22
N ASP A 276 3.96 -16.02 1.08
CA ASP A 276 3.24 -16.65 -0.04
C ASP A 276 1.77 -16.23 -0.08
N MET A 277 1.13 -16.14 1.09
CA MET A 277 -0.26 -15.70 1.21
C MET A 277 -0.48 -14.28 0.69
N VAL A 278 0.48 -13.36 0.91
CA VAL A 278 0.32 -11.96 0.51
C VAL A 278 0.80 -11.70 -0.92
N ASN A 279 1.86 -12.36 -1.38
CA ASN A 279 2.42 -12.13 -2.71
C ASN A 279 1.83 -13.01 -3.82
N TYR A 280 0.96 -13.95 -3.45
CA TYR A 280 0.31 -14.92 -4.37
C TYR A 280 1.31 -15.77 -5.18
N ARG A 281 2.50 -15.96 -4.65
CA ARG A 281 3.55 -16.81 -5.24
C ARG A 281 3.72 -18.06 -4.38
N GLY A 282 4.15 -19.13 -4.99
CA GLY A 282 4.35 -20.40 -4.28
C GLY A 282 3.03 -21.12 -3.99
N LYS A 283 2.64 -21.24 -2.72
CA LYS A 283 1.46 -22.01 -2.30
C LYS A 283 0.18 -21.19 -2.43
N SER A 284 -0.97 -21.88 -2.56
CA SER A 284 -2.28 -21.21 -2.66
C SER A 284 -2.54 -20.28 -1.48
N SER A 285 -2.77 -19.01 -1.80
CA SER A 285 -3.09 -17.98 -0.81
C SER A 285 -4.39 -18.27 -0.04
N ASN A 286 -5.38 -18.93 -0.69
CA ASN A 286 -6.64 -19.32 -0.04
C ASN A 286 -6.41 -20.48 0.94
N ALA A 287 -5.65 -21.49 0.53
CA ALA A 287 -5.34 -22.63 1.38
C ALA A 287 -4.49 -22.22 2.61
N ILE A 288 -3.55 -21.26 2.43
CA ILE A 288 -2.79 -20.69 3.57
C ILE A 288 -3.71 -19.86 4.47
N GLY A 289 -4.59 -19.04 3.92
CA GLY A 289 -5.55 -18.28 4.71
C GLY A 289 -6.48 -19.17 5.53
N ALA A 290 -6.93 -20.29 4.94
CA ALA A 290 -7.71 -21.32 5.64
C ALA A 290 -6.89 -22.02 6.74
N LEU A 291 -5.60 -22.29 6.50
CA LEU A 291 -4.68 -22.85 7.48
C LEU A 291 -4.56 -21.96 8.72
N PHE A 292 -4.29 -20.65 8.56
CA PHE A 292 -4.20 -19.74 9.70
C PHE A 292 -5.55 -19.58 10.44
N LYS A 293 -6.67 -19.76 9.78
CA LYS A 293 -7.98 -19.82 10.46
C LYS A 293 -8.24 -21.15 11.17
N SER A 294 -7.50 -22.21 10.88
CA SER A 294 -7.71 -23.51 11.51
C SER A 294 -7.15 -23.62 12.94
N PHE A 295 -6.36 -22.64 13.37
CA PHE A 295 -5.83 -22.60 14.73
C PHE A 295 -6.81 -22.02 15.77
N THR A 296 -7.99 -21.56 15.36
CA THR A 296 -8.99 -20.95 16.23
C THR A 296 -10.38 -21.37 15.77
N LYS A 297 -11.30 -21.66 16.68
CA LYS A 297 -12.70 -21.87 16.31
C LYS A 297 -13.25 -20.61 15.66
N ARG A 298 -14.17 -20.78 14.70
CA ARG A 298 -14.70 -19.66 13.90
C ARG A 298 -15.40 -18.61 14.75
N GLU A 299 -16.14 -19.04 15.76
CA GLU A 299 -16.82 -18.19 16.73
C GLU A 299 -15.81 -17.39 17.54
N ASP A 300 -14.77 -18.06 18.06
CA ASP A 300 -13.75 -17.44 18.92
C ASP A 300 -12.93 -16.41 18.13
N LEU A 301 -12.60 -16.69 16.86
CA LEU A 301 -11.93 -15.73 15.98
C LEU A 301 -12.81 -14.50 15.70
N SER A 302 -14.12 -14.70 15.49
CA SER A 302 -15.06 -13.61 15.28
C SER A 302 -15.18 -12.74 16.55
N GLU A 303 -15.29 -13.35 17.74
CA GLU A 303 -15.30 -12.61 19.01
C GLU A 303 -13.95 -11.92 19.27
N TRP A 304 -12.83 -12.57 19.00
CA TRP A 304 -11.52 -11.94 19.13
C TRP A 304 -11.44 -10.65 18.31
N ILE A 305 -11.93 -10.63 17.05
CA ILE A 305 -11.94 -9.40 16.23
C ILE A 305 -12.81 -8.32 16.89
N LYS A 306 -14.03 -8.69 17.37
CA LYS A 306 -14.92 -7.76 18.07
C LYS A 306 -14.26 -7.14 19.29
N ASP A 307 -13.49 -7.94 20.03
CA ASP A 307 -12.76 -7.47 21.22
C ASP A 307 -11.59 -6.56 20.89
N GLN A 308 -10.96 -6.70 19.73
CA GLN A 308 -9.93 -5.76 19.29
C GLN A 308 -10.54 -4.45 18.78
N THR A 309 -11.63 -4.51 18.03
CA THR A 309 -12.17 -3.38 17.28
C THR A 309 -13.32 -2.64 17.98
N GLY A 310 -14.06 -3.32 18.84
CA GLY A 310 -15.29 -2.81 19.43
C GLY A 310 -16.51 -2.87 18.50
N ASN A 311 -16.36 -3.34 17.27
CA ASN A 311 -17.46 -3.49 16.32
C ASN A 311 -18.19 -4.81 16.55
N ARG A 312 -19.36 -4.78 17.19
CA ARG A 312 -20.14 -5.97 17.52
C ARG A 312 -20.95 -6.55 16.36
N THR A 313 -20.97 -5.89 15.20
CA THR A 313 -21.72 -6.35 14.01
C THR A 313 -20.92 -7.31 13.10
N ILE A 314 -19.66 -7.56 13.39
CA ILE A 314 -18.78 -8.44 12.64
C ILE A 314 -19.31 -9.88 12.64
N ASP A 315 -19.24 -10.53 11.48
CA ASP A 315 -19.42 -11.97 11.31
C ASP A 315 -18.29 -12.55 10.46
N PHE A 316 -17.33 -13.17 11.14
CA PHE A 316 -16.06 -13.62 10.51
C PHE A 316 -15.94 -15.16 10.52
N ARG A 317 -17.05 -15.87 10.28
CA ARG A 317 -17.14 -17.34 10.34
C ARG A 317 -17.07 -18.02 8.97
N GLY A 318 -16.75 -17.26 7.90
CA GLY A 318 -16.66 -17.79 6.54
C GLY A 318 -15.40 -18.61 6.27
N SER A 319 -15.34 -19.20 5.07
CA SER A 319 -14.14 -19.82 4.49
C SER A 319 -13.51 -18.91 3.43
N TYR A 320 -12.38 -19.34 2.86
CA TYR A 320 -11.76 -18.71 1.69
C TYR A 320 -12.01 -19.51 0.39
N GLY A 321 -12.92 -20.49 0.43
CA GLY A 321 -13.28 -21.31 -0.75
C GLY A 321 -12.34 -22.46 -1.04
N GLU A 322 -11.32 -22.67 -0.21
CA GLU A 322 -10.40 -23.82 -0.31
C GLU A 322 -10.20 -24.47 1.06
N ASP A 323 -9.81 -25.72 1.05
CA ASP A 323 -9.41 -26.42 2.25
C ASP A 323 -8.09 -25.87 2.79
N PRO A 324 -7.83 -26.00 4.11
CA PRO A 324 -6.54 -25.64 4.67
C PRO A 324 -5.38 -26.34 3.97
N LEU A 325 -4.28 -25.64 3.77
CA LEU A 325 -3.06 -26.21 3.15
C LEU A 325 -2.62 -27.52 3.85
N ILE A 326 -2.89 -27.63 5.15
CA ILE A 326 -2.67 -28.81 5.97
C ILE A 326 -3.92 -28.97 6.83
N SER A 327 -4.59 -30.11 6.72
CA SER A 327 -5.88 -30.37 7.35
C SER A 327 -5.81 -30.44 8.88
N THR A 328 -4.73 -31.01 9.41
CA THR A 328 -4.41 -31.07 10.85
C THR A 328 -2.98 -30.61 11.02
N ALA A 329 -2.80 -29.41 11.50
CA ALA A 329 -1.49 -28.76 11.53
C ALA A 329 -1.02 -28.49 12.97
N ASN A 330 0.29 -28.62 13.18
CA ASN A 330 0.98 -28.20 14.41
C ASN A 330 2.02 -27.14 14.04
N ILE A 331 2.07 -26.08 14.82
CA ILE A 331 3.16 -25.11 14.79
C ILE A 331 4.18 -25.55 15.83
N LYS A 332 5.40 -25.75 15.37
CA LYS A 332 6.53 -26.18 16.20
C LYS A 332 7.59 -25.09 16.23
N ASP A 333 8.00 -24.71 17.42
CA ASP A 333 9.20 -23.92 17.65
C ASP A 333 10.43 -24.82 17.44
N THR A 334 11.27 -24.51 16.48
CA THR A 334 12.46 -25.31 16.13
C THR A 334 13.58 -25.16 17.14
N THR A 335 13.61 -24.06 17.89
CA THR A 335 14.62 -23.80 18.94
C THR A 335 14.38 -24.69 20.15
N THR A 336 13.13 -24.80 20.58
CA THR A 336 12.79 -25.60 21.77
C THR A 336 12.30 -27.00 21.43
N GLY A 337 11.96 -27.26 20.18
CA GLY A 337 11.37 -28.52 19.73
C GLY A 337 9.91 -28.72 20.15
N LYS A 338 9.27 -27.76 20.83
CA LYS A 338 7.91 -27.86 21.35
C LYS A 338 6.87 -27.52 20.28
N ILE A 339 5.73 -28.18 20.34
CA ILE A 339 4.50 -27.74 19.66
C ILE A 339 3.94 -26.58 20.47
N VAL A 340 3.82 -25.40 19.82
CA VAL A 340 3.36 -24.17 20.45
C VAL A 340 1.90 -23.84 20.11
N LEU A 341 1.37 -24.46 19.05
CA LEU A 341 -0.05 -24.33 18.70
C LEU A 341 -0.47 -25.50 17.79
N SER A 342 -1.67 -26.02 17.98
CA SER A 342 -2.25 -27.05 17.12
C SER A 342 -3.58 -26.57 16.52
N SER A 343 -3.85 -27.00 15.29
CA SER A 343 -5.14 -26.72 14.68
C SER A 343 -6.27 -27.38 15.46
N THR A 344 -7.43 -26.75 15.43
CA THR A 344 -8.64 -27.23 16.11
C THR A 344 -9.73 -27.59 15.10
N ASN A 345 -10.73 -28.34 15.54
CA ASN A 345 -11.93 -28.52 14.72
C ASN A 345 -12.71 -27.19 14.67
N VAL A 346 -12.57 -26.49 13.54
CA VAL A 346 -13.19 -25.16 13.37
C VAL A 346 -14.68 -25.21 13.02
N GLY A 347 -15.23 -26.40 12.79
CA GLY A 347 -16.59 -26.57 12.32
C GLY A 347 -16.80 -26.12 10.87
N ALA A 348 -18.00 -26.34 10.35
CA ALA A 348 -18.38 -25.91 9.02
C ALA A 348 -18.45 -24.37 8.91
N ALA A 349 -18.09 -23.84 7.75
CA ALA A 349 -18.29 -22.42 7.45
C ALA A 349 -19.79 -22.13 7.30
N THR A 350 -20.35 -21.34 8.18
CA THR A 350 -21.80 -21.04 8.18
C THR A 350 -22.12 -19.66 7.62
N LYS A 351 -21.15 -18.79 7.55
CA LYS A 351 -21.29 -17.38 7.16
C LYS A 351 -20.16 -16.92 6.24
N THR A 352 -20.23 -15.70 5.83
CA THR A 352 -19.16 -15.02 5.08
C THR A 352 -18.16 -14.35 6.03
N ASN A 353 -17.00 -13.96 5.51
CA ASN A 353 -16.03 -13.15 6.25
C ASN A 353 -16.40 -11.66 6.12
N SER A 354 -17.44 -11.24 6.83
CA SER A 354 -17.94 -9.85 6.80
C SER A 354 -17.31 -9.01 7.92
N ILE A 355 -16.66 -7.93 7.51
CA ILE A 355 -15.92 -6.99 8.37
C ILE A 355 -16.09 -5.58 7.79
N SER A 356 -15.77 -4.53 8.54
CA SER A 356 -15.83 -3.15 8.05
C SER A 356 -14.47 -2.61 7.60
N ALA A 357 -14.48 -1.47 6.87
CA ALA A 357 -13.26 -0.74 6.55
C ALA A 357 -12.53 -0.31 7.83
N TYR A 358 -13.28 0.18 8.81
CA TYR A 358 -12.76 0.56 10.11
C TYR A 358 -12.01 -0.59 10.80
N ASP A 359 -12.61 -1.79 10.85
CA ASP A 359 -12.01 -2.94 11.53
C ASP A 359 -10.66 -3.33 10.88
N LEU A 360 -10.57 -3.29 9.56
CA LEU A 360 -9.33 -3.57 8.85
C LEU A 360 -8.25 -2.54 9.15
N VAL A 361 -8.61 -1.24 9.13
CA VAL A 361 -7.70 -0.16 9.51
C VAL A 361 -7.25 -0.32 10.96
N ARG A 362 -8.19 -0.68 11.85
CA ARG A 362 -7.89 -0.92 13.26
C ARG A 362 -6.85 -2.02 13.42
N LEU A 363 -7.05 -3.18 12.82
CA LEU A 363 -6.17 -4.34 12.98
C LEU A 363 -4.80 -4.13 12.34
N ILE A 364 -4.73 -3.54 11.13
CA ILE A 364 -3.44 -3.29 10.48
C ILE A 364 -2.65 -2.17 11.19
N SER A 365 -3.34 -1.18 11.77
CA SER A 365 -2.69 -0.15 12.58
C SER A 365 -2.19 -0.67 13.93
N MET A 366 -2.90 -1.62 14.55
CA MET A 366 -2.41 -2.33 15.76
C MET A 366 -1.13 -3.14 15.46
N LEU A 367 -0.99 -3.70 14.27
CA LEU A 367 0.24 -4.35 13.83
C LEU A 367 1.37 -3.32 13.67
N GLY A 368 1.19 -2.32 12.80
CA GLY A 368 2.28 -1.42 12.42
C GLY A 368 2.69 -0.43 13.50
N TRP A 369 1.76 -0.02 14.37
CA TRP A 369 2.04 0.90 15.48
C TRP A 369 2.18 0.21 16.83
N HIS A 370 2.31 -1.11 16.86
CA HIS A 370 2.27 -1.92 18.10
C HIS A 370 3.13 -1.34 19.22
N LEU A 371 4.36 -0.93 18.93
CA LEU A 371 5.30 -0.40 19.94
C LEU A 371 4.84 0.94 20.53
N HIS A 372 4.09 1.72 19.78
CA HIS A 372 3.69 3.08 20.13
C HIS A 372 2.30 3.17 20.76
N LEU A 373 1.60 2.04 20.83
CA LEU A 373 0.28 1.96 21.44
C LEU A 373 0.37 1.75 22.96
N PRO A 374 -0.58 2.26 23.74
CA PRO A 374 -0.71 1.88 25.14
C PRO A 374 -1.00 0.37 25.26
N SER A 375 -0.61 -0.26 26.36
CA SER A 375 -0.79 -1.71 26.58
C SER A 375 -2.24 -2.19 26.41
N THR A 376 -3.20 -1.34 26.77
CA THR A 376 -4.63 -1.59 26.63
C THR A 376 -5.13 -1.58 25.17
N ALA A 377 -4.31 -1.07 24.25
CA ALA A 377 -4.63 -0.97 22.81
C ALA A 377 -3.77 -1.89 21.92
N LYS A 378 -2.74 -2.52 22.46
CA LYS A 378 -1.87 -3.47 21.73
C LYS A 378 -2.62 -4.76 21.39
N LEU A 379 -2.14 -5.47 20.36
CA LEU A 379 -2.55 -6.84 20.09
C LEU A 379 -2.25 -7.71 21.35
N PRO A 380 -3.24 -8.44 21.88
CA PRO A 380 -3.10 -9.13 23.17
C PRO A 380 -2.05 -10.23 23.09
N GLY A 381 -1.12 -10.23 24.03
CA GLY A 381 -0.04 -11.22 24.13
C GLY A 381 1.05 -11.10 23.06
N ALA A 382 0.79 -10.46 21.93
CA ALA A 382 1.74 -10.38 20.85
C ALA A 382 3.03 -9.67 21.25
N GLN A 383 4.15 -10.23 20.85
CA GLN A 383 5.48 -9.66 21.03
C GLN A 383 5.97 -9.04 19.73
N TRP A 384 6.65 -7.88 19.83
CA TRP A 384 7.11 -7.16 18.66
C TRP A 384 8.01 -8.01 17.77
N LYS A 385 8.95 -8.77 18.36
CA LYS A 385 9.85 -9.66 17.63
C LYS A 385 9.09 -10.61 16.67
N SER A 386 7.97 -11.17 17.12
CA SER A 386 7.09 -11.98 16.26
C SER A 386 6.34 -11.14 15.23
N LEU A 387 5.88 -9.94 15.60
CA LEU A 387 5.17 -9.06 14.67
C LEU A 387 6.05 -8.50 13.55
N GLU A 388 7.36 -8.33 13.80
CA GLU A 388 8.35 -7.95 12.79
C GLU A 388 8.32 -8.86 11.57
N SER A 389 8.20 -10.17 11.79
CA SER A 389 8.12 -11.18 10.73
C SER A 389 6.88 -10.99 9.88
N VAL A 390 5.74 -10.70 10.52
CA VAL A 390 4.49 -10.39 9.81
C VAL A 390 4.62 -9.09 9.02
N VAL A 391 5.26 -8.07 9.59
CA VAL A 391 5.54 -6.80 8.91
C VAL A 391 6.39 -7.03 7.66
N ARG A 392 7.49 -7.76 7.76
CA ARG A 392 8.35 -8.10 6.62
C ARG A 392 7.59 -8.90 5.56
N ALA A 393 6.80 -9.89 5.96
CA ALA A 393 5.99 -10.68 5.04
C ALA A 393 4.97 -9.81 4.30
N MET A 394 4.21 -8.97 5.01
CA MET A 394 3.20 -8.10 4.41
C MET A 394 3.79 -6.98 3.52
N GLY A 395 5.06 -6.62 3.71
CA GLY A 395 5.79 -5.75 2.78
C GLY A 395 5.95 -6.33 1.37
N ASN A 396 5.73 -7.64 1.19
CA ASN A 396 5.81 -8.32 -0.11
C ASN A 396 4.47 -8.42 -0.85
N ASP A 397 3.40 -7.75 -0.40
CA ASP A 397 2.13 -7.74 -1.13
C ASP A 397 2.34 -7.24 -2.57
N THR A 398 1.75 -7.93 -3.53
CA THR A 398 1.87 -7.59 -4.96
C THR A 398 1.01 -6.42 -5.39
N ALA A 399 0.02 -6.03 -4.58
CA ALA A 399 -0.78 -4.84 -4.81
C ALA A 399 0.01 -3.59 -4.43
N ARG A 400 0.48 -2.85 -5.42
CA ARG A 400 1.40 -1.73 -5.26
C ARG A 400 0.71 -0.35 -5.34
N TYR A 401 -0.52 -0.22 -4.81
CA TYR A 401 -1.25 1.05 -4.89
C TYR A 401 -0.55 2.21 -4.18
N LEU A 402 0.07 1.98 -3.02
CA LEU A 402 0.84 3.00 -2.32
C LEU A 402 2.15 3.32 -3.05
N ASP A 403 2.85 2.29 -3.56
CA ASP A 403 4.05 2.50 -4.38
C ASP A 403 3.71 3.37 -5.61
N VAL A 404 2.64 3.00 -6.33
CA VAL A 404 2.12 3.76 -7.48
C VAL A 404 1.75 5.18 -7.10
N ALA A 405 1.14 5.39 -5.93
CA ALA A 405 0.80 6.71 -5.44
C ALA A 405 2.05 7.57 -5.21
N LEU A 406 3.06 7.05 -4.50
CA LEU A 406 4.31 7.76 -4.22
C LEU A 406 5.09 8.08 -5.50
N GLU A 407 5.11 7.14 -6.48
CA GLU A 407 5.73 7.36 -7.77
C GLU A 407 4.95 8.37 -8.62
N THR A 408 3.62 8.24 -8.70
CA THR A 408 2.75 9.15 -9.46
C THR A 408 2.86 10.59 -8.95
N LEU A 409 3.04 10.75 -7.63
CA LEU A 409 3.24 12.04 -6.98
C LEU A 409 4.69 12.52 -7.04
N GLY A 410 5.61 11.72 -7.59
CA GLY A 410 7.00 12.09 -7.79
C GLY A 410 7.81 12.24 -6.50
N ILE A 411 7.37 11.63 -5.38
CA ILE A 411 8.00 11.86 -4.08
C ILE A 411 8.96 10.74 -3.65
N VAL A 412 9.13 9.67 -4.43
CA VAL A 412 9.99 8.52 -4.08
C VAL A 412 11.42 8.93 -3.68
N ASN A 413 11.99 9.94 -4.36
CA ASN A 413 13.37 10.38 -4.14
C ASN A 413 13.51 11.45 -3.04
N VAL A 414 12.41 11.92 -2.47
CA VAL A 414 12.38 12.96 -1.43
C VAL A 414 11.78 12.45 -0.12
N ILE A 415 11.65 11.14 0.00
CA ILE A 415 11.26 10.48 1.23
C ILE A 415 12.34 9.51 1.70
N SER A 416 12.36 9.23 2.99
CA SER A 416 13.21 8.19 3.57
C SER A 416 12.42 7.30 4.53
N GLU A 417 13.03 6.17 4.91
CA GLU A 417 12.46 5.21 5.85
C GLU A 417 11.04 4.74 5.46
N PRO A 418 10.82 4.37 4.18
CA PRO A 418 9.50 3.95 3.73
C PRO A 418 9.12 2.61 4.34
N VAL A 419 7.88 2.51 4.83
CA VAL A 419 7.23 1.27 5.22
C VAL A 419 5.90 1.20 4.51
N ILE A 420 5.65 0.13 3.78
CA ILE A 420 4.36 -0.18 3.17
C ILE A 420 4.04 -1.63 3.47
N ILE A 421 3.09 -1.85 4.37
CA ILE A 421 2.52 -3.17 4.62
C ILE A 421 1.07 -3.18 4.15
N SER A 422 0.69 -4.19 3.39
CA SER A 422 -0.63 -4.22 2.79
C SER A 422 -1.16 -5.62 2.55
N LYS A 423 -2.46 -5.68 2.23
CA LYS A 423 -3.12 -6.88 1.73
C LYS A 423 -4.25 -6.50 0.78
N VAL A 424 -4.18 -7.05 -0.40
CA VAL A 424 -5.23 -6.92 -1.41
C VAL A 424 -6.21 -8.09 -1.32
N GLY A 425 -7.44 -7.82 -1.74
CA GLY A 425 -8.45 -8.83 -2.01
C GLY A 425 -9.23 -8.49 -3.28
N TRP A 426 -9.55 -9.50 -4.06
CA TRP A 426 -10.47 -9.33 -5.18
C TRP A 426 -11.40 -10.53 -5.29
N GLY A 427 -12.54 -10.29 -5.86
CA GLY A 427 -13.55 -11.27 -6.19
C GLY A 427 -14.51 -10.71 -7.24
N ASP A 428 -15.51 -11.48 -7.60
CA ASP A 428 -16.42 -11.15 -8.69
C ASP A 428 -17.11 -9.79 -8.51
N SER A 429 -17.40 -9.40 -7.28
CA SER A 429 -18.20 -8.22 -6.97
C SER A 429 -17.40 -7.00 -6.52
N SER A 430 -16.11 -7.12 -6.21
CA SER A 430 -15.31 -5.97 -5.75
C SER A 430 -13.82 -6.28 -5.69
N MET A 431 -13.02 -5.21 -5.69
CA MET A 431 -11.63 -5.21 -5.26
C MET A 431 -11.51 -4.42 -3.96
N THR A 432 -10.60 -4.87 -3.09
CA THR A 432 -10.42 -4.33 -1.75
C THR A 432 -8.94 -4.23 -1.41
N TYR A 433 -8.59 -3.26 -0.58
CA TYR A 433 -7.21 -3.01 -0.18
C TYR A 433 -7.18 -2.50 1.24
N ALA A 434 -6.28 -3.02 2.05
CA ALA A 434 -5.94 -2.46 3.36
C ALA A 434 -4.42 -2.33 3.48
N ALA A 435 -3.97 -1.21 4.02
CA ALA A 435 -2.55 -0.91 4.15
C ALA A 435 -2.25 -0.03 5.35
N LEU A 436 -0.99 -0.10 5.82
CA LEU A 436 -0.37 0.90 6.66
C LEU A 436 0.89 1.39 5.96
N VAL A 437 1.10 2.70 6.02
CA VAL A 437 2.27 3.35 5.45
C VAL A 437 2.94 4.25 6.48
N ARG A 438 4.26 4.35 6.39
CA ARG A 438 5.10 5.30 7.11
C ARG A 438 6.25 5.74 6.22
N PHE A 439 6.58 7.02 6.24
CA PHE A 439 7.79 7.57 5.63
C PHE A 439 8.11 8.94 6.23
N VAL A 440 9.36 9.38 6.09
CA VAL A 440 9.79 10.74 6.42
C VAL A 440 9.81 11.55 5.13
N ASP A 441 9.05 12.64 5.09
CA ASP A 441 8.89 13.55 3.97
C ASP A 441 9.87 14.73 4.12
N HIS A 442 10.89 14.78 3.25
CA HIS A 442 11.97 15.79 3.27
C HIS A 442 11.71 17.03 2.43
N ARG A 443 10.49 17.21 1.88
CA ARG A 443 10.16 18.39 1.08
C ARG A 443 10.02 19.67 1.91
N MET A 444 9.98 19.55 3.21
CA MET A 444 9.87 20.67 4.17
C MET A 444 11.00 20.63 5.19
N THR A 445 11.23 21.76 5.84
CA THR A 445 12.16 21.89 6.96
C THR A 445 11.40 22.47 8.16
N PRO A 446 11.29 21.77 9.28
CA PRO A 446 11.77 20.39 9.51
C PRO A 446 11.04 19.34 8.66
N SER A 447 11.69 18.20 8.45
CA SER A 447 11.10 17.04 7.75
C SER A 447 9.89 16.53 8.51
N LYS A 448 8.89 15.95 7.81
CA LYS A 448 7.66 15.48 8.46
C LYS A 448 7.50 13.97 8.38
N LEU A 449 7.30 13.35 9.54
CA LEU A 449 6.87 11.96 9.61
C LEU A 449 5.40 11.86 9.16
N ARG A 450 5.17 11.09 8.10
CA ARG A 450 3.84 10.73 7.62
C ARG A 450 3.58 9.26 7.95
N THR A 451 2.53 8.99 8.71
CA THR A 451 2.12 7.62 9.02
C THR A 451 0.60 7.52 9.10
N PHE A 452 0.03 6.57 8.37
CA PHE A 452 -1.42 6.37 8.32
C PHE A 452 -1.75 4.94 7.90
N ALA A 453 -2.93 4.48 8.27
CA ALA A 453 -3.53 3.23 7.80
C ALA A 453 -4.80 3.53 7.01
N LEU A 454 -5.10 2.71 6.01
CA LEU A 454 -6.29 2.86 5.18
C LEU A 454 -6.89 1.52 4.79
N ALA A 455 -8.20 1.51 4.53
CA ALA A 455 -8.90 0.41 3.87
C ALA A 455 -9.93 0.97 2.89
N LEU A 456 -9.95 0.42 1.68
CA LEU A 456 -10.79 0.87 0.58
C LEU A 456 -11.45 -0.32 -0.11
N ARG A 457 -12.73 -0.17 -0.51
CA ARG A 457 -13.48 -1.14 -1.30
C ARG A 457 -14.08 -0.50 -2.54
N CYS A 458 -13.80 -1.11 -3.70
CA CYS A 458 -14.28 -0.68 -5.00
C CYS A 458 -15.13 -1.77 -5.64
N PRO A 459 -16.48 -1.69 -5.56
CA PRO A 459 -17.38 -2.66 -6.21
C PRO A 459 -17.66 -2.32 -7.68
N THR A 460 -17.52 -1.07 -8.08
CA THR A 460 -17.85 -0.56 -9.41
C THR A 460 -16.65 0.17 -10.03
N PRO A 461 -16.55 0.25 -11.34
CA PRO A 461 -17.31 -0.49 -12.37
C PRO A 461 -17.09 -2.01 -12.30
N ALA A 462 -17.86 -2.80 -13.06
CA ALA A 462 -17.85 -4.27 -12.98
C ALA A 462 -16.52 -4.93 -13.40
N SER A 463 -15.68 -4.30 -14.22
CA SER A 463 -14.40 -4.88 -14.63
C SER A 463 -13.33 -4.75 -13.54
N ASN A 464 -12.56 -5.80 -13.31
CA ASN A 464 -11.44 -5.78 -12.36
C ASN A 464 -10.40 -4.72 -12.71
N LYS A 465 -10.16 -4.50 -14.00
CA LYS A 465 -9.27 -3.47 -14.50
C LYS A 465 -9.69 -2.06 -14.05
N SER A 466 -10.97 -1.72 -14.21
CA SER A 466 -11.49 -0.42 -13.78
C SER A 466 -11.51 -0.28 -12.27
N ARG A 467 -11.79 -1.36 -11.53
CA ARG A 467 -11.70 -1.37 -10.06
C ARG A 467 -10.28 -1.14 -9.58
N ASP A 468 -9.31 -1.80 -10.21
CA ASP A 468 -7.88 -1.64 -9.96
C ASP A 468 -7.44 -0.18 -10.13
N THR A 469 -7.80 0.44 -11.27
CA THR A 469 -7.50 1.86 -11.52
C THR A 469 -8.18 2.81 -10.53
N ASN A 470 -9.43 2.53 -10.13
CA ASN A 470 -10.14 3.34 -9.15
C ASN A 470 -9.49 3.25 -7.75
N LEU A 471 -9.02 2.07 -7.34
CA LEU A 471 -8.28 1.92 -6.09
C LEU A 471 -6.94 2.67 -6.14
N ALA A 472 -6.19 2.54 -7.24
CA ALA A 472 -4.94 3.27 -7.42
C ALA A 472 -5.16 4.79 -7.37
N ALA A 473 -6.21 5.30 -8.02
CA ALA A 473 -6.57 6.72 -8.00
C ALA A 473 -6.96 7.20 -6.60
N ALA A 474 -7.80 6.43 -5.90
CA ALA A 474 -8.25 6.78 -4.56
C ALA A 474 -7.08 6.80 -3.55
N VAL A 475 -6.19 5.80 -3.60
CA VAL A 475 -4.99 5.78 -2.75
C VAL A 475 -4.08 6.97 -3.07
N THR A 476 -3.87 7.28 -4.36
CA THR A 476 -3.05 8.42 -4.78
C THR A 476 -3.64 9.75 -4.28
N GLU A 477 -4.95 9.95 -4.36
CA GLU A 477 -5.60 11.17 -3.85
C GLU A 477 -5.50 11.29 -2.32
N ILE A 478 -5.67 10.18 -1.58
CA ILE A 478 -5.46 10.18 -0.11
C ILE A 478 -4.04 10.60 0.23
N VAL A 479 -3.04 9.97 -0.42
CA VAL A 479 -1.62 10.29 -0.19
C VAL A 479 -1.34 11.74 -0.54
N GLN A 480 -1.84 12.23 -1.68
CA GLN A 480 -1.69 13.61 -2.13
C GLN A 480 -2.20 14.60 -1.08
N ARG A 481 -3.42 14.39 -0.57
CA ARG A 481 -4.02 15.26 0.44
C ARG A 481 -3.24 15.24 1.77
N ILE A 482 -2.74 14.08 2.19
CA ILE A 482 -1.91 13.96 3.39
C ILE A 482 -0.57 14.72 3.23
N ILE A 483 0.10 14.56 2.09
CA ILE A 483 1.39 15.23 1.86
C ILE A 483 1.26 16.74 1.60
N ASN A 484 0.10 17.19 1.15
CA ASN A 484 -0.24 18.61 0.98
C ASN A 484 -0.90 19.22 2.21
N GLU A 485 -1.04 18.43 3.29
CA GLU A 485 -1.66 18.88 4.54
C GLU A 485 -3.13 19.31 4.36
N GLU A 486 -3.82 18.74 3.39
CA GLU A 486 -5.27 18.90 3.19
C GLU A 486 -6.07 17.84 3.96
N LEU A 487 -5.40 16.80 4.45
CA LEU A 487 -5.95 15.70 5.22
C LEU A 487 -4.95 15.29 6.30
N ALA A 488 -5.42 15.13 7.53
CA ALA A 488 -4.60 14.67 8.64
C ALA A 488 -5.38 13.85 9.67
#